data_546a85d671d031fef552e2a55aa85c4f
#
_entry.id   546a85d671d031fef552e2a55aa85c4f
#
_cell.length_a   1.000
_cell.length_b   1.000
_cell.length_c   1.000
_cell.angle_alpha   90.00
_cell.angle_beta   90.00
_cell.angle_gamma   90.00
#
_symmetry.space_group_name_H-M   'P 1'
#
loop_
_entity.id
_entity.type
_entity.pdbx_description
1 polymer ?
#
loop_
_entity_poly.entity_id
_entity_poly.type
_entity_poly.pdbx_seq_one_letter_code
_entity_poly.pdbx_strand_id
1 'polypeptide(L)' 'MKKILLVTGGTGSFGSAVVKKFLKSKVYSEIRIFSRDESKQDRMAQDYNNSKISFYLGD' A
#
# COMPACT_ATOMS: atom_id res chain seq x y z
N MET A 1 12.91 -14.19 -7.26
CA MET A 1 12.03 -13.49 -8.21
C MET A 1 11.28 -12.35 -7.50
N LYS A 2 11.24 -11.19 -8.10
CA LYS A 2 10.59 -10.03 -7.50
C LYS A 2 9.08 -10.10 -7.68
N LYS A 3 8.34 -10.04 -6.57
CA LYS A 3 6.88 -10.04 -6.62
C LYS A 3 6.35 -8.70 -6.12
N ILE A 4 5.36 -8.17 -6.83
CA ILE A 4 4.75 -6.89 -6.52
C ILE A 4 3.27 -7.11 -6.24
N LEU A 5 2.79 -6.60 -5.10
CA LEU A 5 1.37 -6.66 -4.75
C LEU A 5 0.70 -5.35 -5.15
N LEU A 6 -0.35 -5.44 -5.94
CA LEU A 6 -1.15 -4.28 -6.33
C LEU A 6 -2.42 -4.24 -5.47
N VAL A 7 -2.67 -3.11 -4.83
CA VAL A 7 -3.84 -2.93 -3.98
C VAL A 7 -4.62 -1.72 -4.48
N THR A 8 -5.83 -1.93 -4.97
CA THR A 8 -6.71 -0.83 -5.38
C THR A 8 -7.61 -0.46 -4.21
N GLY A 9 -7.86 0.83 -4.03
CA GLY A 9 -8.60 1.31 -2.88
C GLY A 9 -7.88 1.06 -1.57
N GLY A 10 -6.54 1.01 -1.61
CA GLY A 10 -5.73 0.59 -0.49
C GLY A 10 -5.72 1.52 0.72
N THR A 11 -6.29 2.73 0.57
CA THR A 11 -6.37 3.67 1.69
C THR A 11 -7.65 3.50 2.51
N GLY A 12 -8.58 2.64 2.08
CA GLY A 12 -9.77 2.33 2.85
C GLY A 12 -9.47 1.30 3.94
N SER A 13 -10.48 0.99 4.75
CA SER A 13 -10.33 0.06 5.86
C SER A 13 -9.86 -1.32 5.41
N PHE A 14 -10.48 -1.85 4.36
CA PHE A 14 -10.11 -3.16 3.84
C PHE A 14 -8.71 -3.16 3.26
N GLY A 15 -8.41 -2.17 2.41
CA GLY A 15 -7.08 -2.08 1.80
C GLY A 15 -5.98 -1.90 2.83
N SER A 16 -6.26 -1.09 3.85
CA SER A 16 -5.30 -0.87 4.93
C SER A 16 -4.97 -2.18 5.68
N ALA A 17 -6.00 -2.99 5.94
CA ALA A 17 -5.81 -4.28 6.60
C ALA A 17 -4.96 -5.23 5.74
N VAL A 18 -5.21 -5.23 4.42
CA VAL A 18 -4.43 -6.06 3.49
C VAL A 18 -2.97 -5.61 3.47
N VAL A 19 -2.74 -4.31 3.39
CA VAL A 19 -1.37 -3.77 3.37
C VAL A 19 -0.64 -4.15 4.65
N LYS A 20 -1.29 -3.96 5.79
CA LYS A 20 -0.69 -4.29 7.09
C LYS A 20 -0.30 -5.75 7.17
N LYS A 21 -1.16 -6.63 6.66
CA LYS A 21 -0.92 -8.07 6.66
C LYS A 21 0.30 -8.43 5.80
N PHE A 22 0.36 -7.89 4.59
CA PHE A 22 1.41 -8.27 3.64
C PHE A 22 2.70 -7.47 3.80
N LEU A 23 2.69 -6.40 4.59
CA LEU A 23 3.88 -5.62 4.85
C LEU A 23 4.95 -6.46 5.53
N LYS A 24 4.52 -7.38 6.39
CA LYS A 24 5.43 -8.28 7.11
C LYS A 24 5.81 -9.51 6.31
N SER A 25 5.15 -9.73 5.17
CA SER A 25 5.41 -10.90 4.34
C SER A 25 6.71 -10.72 3.54
N LYS A 26 7.49 -11.78 3.42
CA LYS A 26 8.68 -11.78 2.59
C LYS A 26 8.39 -12.19 1.15
N VAL A 27 7.12 -12.52 0.85
CA VAL A 27 6.70 -12.92 -0.48
C VAL A 27 6.76 -11.76 -1.46
N TYR A 28 6.33 -10.58 -1.01
CA TYR A 28 6.28 -9.41 -1.87
C TYR A 28 7.44 -8.46 -1.57
N SER A 29 8.14 -8.05 -2.62
CA SER A 29 9.24 -7.10 -2.50
C SER A 29 8.75 -5.66 -2.53
N GLU A 30 7.54 -5.44 -3.07
CA GLU A 30 6.96 -4.11 -3.19
C GLU A 30 5.45 -4.21 -3.08
N ILE A 31 4.83 -3.21 -2.45
CA ILE A 31 3.38 -3.07 -2.38
C ILE A 31 3.02 -1.75 -3.05
N ARG A 32 2.23 -1.80 -4.10
CA ARG A 32 1.78 -0.62 -4.83
C ARG A 32 0.32 -0.35 -4.52
N ILE A 33 0.04 0.82 -3.98
CA ILE A 33 -1.29 1.20 -3.55
C ILE A 33 -1.86 2.24 -4.52
N PHE A 34 -2.99 1.92 -5.11
CA PHE A 34 -3.72 2.82 -5.99
C PHE A 34 -4.96 3.33 -5.27
N SER A 35 -5.16 4.62 -5.24
CA SER A 35 -6.31 5.22 -4.60
C SER A 35 -6.54 6.61 -5.20
N ARG A 36 -7.75 7.13 -5.04
CA ARG A 36 -8.09 8.46 -5.52
C ARG A 36 -7.91 9.55 -4.45
N ASP A 37 -7.65 9.13 -3.21
CA ASP A 37 -7.59 10.06 -2.08
C ASP A 37 -6.15 10.31 -1.67
N GLU A 38 -5.61 11.43 -2.13
CA GLU A 38 -4.22 11.81 -1.86
C GLU A 38 -3.98 12.07 -0.37
N SER A 39 -4.96 12.67 0.30
CA SER A 39 -4.82 12.97 1.72
C SER A 39 -4.66 11.70 2.55
N LYS A 40 -5.46 10.66 2.22
CA LYS A 40 -5.35 9.38 2.91
C LYS A 40 -4.04 8.68 2.58
N GLN A 41 -3.55 8.84 1.35
CA GLN A 41 -2.26 8.28 0.97
C GLN A 41 -1.12 8.91 1.78
N ASP A 42 -1.16 10.23 1.95
CA ASP A 42 -0.15 10.94 2.73
C ASP A 42 -0.14 10.44 4.17
N ARG A 43 -1.32 10.32 4.77
CA ARG A 43 -1.44 9.82 6.13
C ARG A 43 -0.90 8.39 6.25
N MET A 44 -1.28 7.55 5.31
CA MET A 44 -0.85 6.14 5.31
C MET A 44 0.66 6.03 5.14
N ALA A 45 1.25 6.89 4.30
CA ALA A 45 2.70 6.90 4.10
C ALA A 45 3.42 7.27 5.40
N GLN A 46 2.87 8.21 6.16
CA GLN A 46 3.43 8.60 7.45
C GLN A 46 3.29 7.46 8.48
N ASP A 47 2.12 6.82 8.50
CA ASP A 47 1.83 5.77 9.47
C ASP A 47 2.74 4.56 9.27
N TYR A 48 2.94 4.14 8.03
CA TYR A 48 3.75 2.95 7.75
C TYR A 48 5.22 3.26 7.58
N ASN A 49 5.54 4.42 7.00
CA ASN A 49 6.92 4.88 6.80
C ASN A 49 7.85 3.76 6.33
N ASN A 50 7.43 3.07 5.27
CA ASN A 50 8.14 1.89 4.79
C ASN A 50 8.43 2.02 3.29
N SER A 51 9.71 1.89 2.91
CA SER A 51 10.14 2.04 1.53
C SER A 51 9.58 0.97 0.60
N LYS A 52 9.05 -0.12 1.16
CA LYS A 52 8.43 -1.20 0.40
C LYS A 52 7.11 -0.77 -0.23
N ILE A 53 6.48 0.28 0.30
CA ILE A 53 5.17 0.75 -0.17
C ILE A 53 5.34 1.92 -1.13
N SER A 54 4.69 1.83 -2.28
CA SER A 54 4.64 2.91 -3.27
C SER A 54 3.19 3.32 -3.47
N PHE A 55 2.94 4.62 -3.57
CA PHE A 55 1.60 5.16 -3.72
C PHE A 55 1.40 5.77 -5.09
N TYR A 56 0.23 5.51 -5.68
CA TYR A 56 -0.15 6.04 -6.98
C TYR A 56 -1.58 6.57 -6.91
N LEU A 57 -1.83 7.73 -7.53
CA LEU A 57 -3.18 8.25 -7.65
C LEU A 57 -3.85 7.61 -8.84
N GLY A 58 -5.04 7.03 -8.63
CA GLY A 58 -5.79 6.39 -9.70
C GLY A 58 -6.59 5.21 -9.20
N ASP A 59 -7.27 4.59 -10.11
CA ASP A 59 -8.11 3.40 -9.82
C ASP A 59 -7.35 2.11 -10.04
#